data_890c75a6914f5e4fee529fee2812948b
#
_entry.id   890c75a6914f5e4fee529fee2812948b
#
_cell.length_a   1.000
_cell.length_b   1.000
_cell.length_c   1.000
_cell.angle_alpha   90.00
_cell.angle_beta   90.00
_cell.angle_gamma   90.00
#
_symmetry.space_group_name_H-M   'P 1'
#
loop_
_entity.id
_entity.type
_entity.pdbx_description
1 polymer ?
#
loop_
_entity_poly.entity_id
_entity_poly.type
_entity_poly.pdbx_seq_one_letter_code
_entity_poly.pdbx_strand_id
1 'polypeptide(L)'
;RDWADFYFKPAILHNHYVKLNGGTDQLAYTLSMGYLGQDGILEGTEYDKYNFRINTTSSLLRDRLKISTNVAGYSGVKNDLVDGTGNTLYRIVAMSPMVNAKMEGYGWTDWFYDDAVREAGGFNKTKTGNFSGNINLQLSLLKNLRLEGAINYDRTTETGQVYAPNVDLYTVFTGADGSQTIGKSTSRESSITESTYRYGNLSSYVTLSYWATAGDHHNFKVLAGWQQGQWDNKYYKASRTRLTTNLPSLEVGDPSTQKNSSWETEVKSMSLFGRFNYDYKEKYLIEANIRYDGSSKFAEDHKWGVFPSFSAGWRISQEAFMRNVRWLDELKLRASWGQ
;
A
#
# COMPACT_ATOMS: atom_id res chain seq x y z
N ARG A 1 -27.08 25.84 -17.20
CA ARG A 1 -25.78 25.90 -16.50
C ARG A 1 -24.93 24.71 -16.93
N ASP A 2 -23.62 24.91 -17.03
CA ASP A 2 -22.66 23.83 -17.13
C ASP A 2 -22.22 23.45 -15.70
N TRP A 3 -22.58 22.23 -15.26
CA TRP A 3 -22.26 21.77 -13.92
C TRP A 3 -20.81 21.32 -13.79
N ALA A 4 -20.14 20.99 -14.90
CA ALA A 4 -18.73 20.73 -14.89
C ALA A 4 -17.95 22.00 -14.55
N ASP A 5 -18.28 23.14 -15.16
CA ASP A 5 -17.67 24.46 -14.84
C ASP A 5 -17.97 24.92 -13.41
N PHE A 6 -19.10 24.51 -12.85
CA PHE A 6 -19.46 24.83 -11.46
C PHE A 6 -18.60 24.09 -10.45
N TYR A 7 -18.37 22.79 -10.70
CA TYR A 7 -17.71 21.91 -9.73
C TYR A 7 -16.22 21.79 -9.95
N PHE A 8 -15.75 21.80 -11.20
CA PHE A 8 -14.33 21.61 -11.50
C PHE A 8 -13.60 22.94 -11.51
N LYS A 9 -12.59 23.03 -10.67
CA LYS A 9 -11.73 24.20 -10.55
C LYS A 9 -10.28 23.82 -10.79
N PRO A 10 -9.45 24.73 -11.33
CA PRO A 10 -8.01 24.53 -11.35
C PRO A 10 -7.51 24.21 -9.95
N ALA A 11 -6.72 23.14 -9.83
CA ALA A 11 -6.18 22.67 -8.57
C ALA A 11 -4.65 22.72 -8.61
N ILE A 12 -4.05 23.03 -7.46
CA ILE A 12 -2.60 23.13 -7.33
C ILE A 12 -2.06 21.82 -6.79
N LEU A 13 -1.00 21.32 -7.43
CA LEU A 13 -0.18 20.23 -6.91
C LEU A 13 1.24 20.77 -6.76
N HIS A 14 1.81 20.61 -5.57
CA HIS A 14 3.20 20.94 -5.31
C HIS A 14 3.88 19.85 -4.52
N ASN A 15 5.15 19.61 -4.85
CA ASN A 15 5.97 18.60 -4.23
C ASN A 15 7.35 19.18 -3.90
N HIS A 16 7.73 19.08 -2.63
CA HIS A 16 9.02 19.54 -2.14
C HIS A 16 9.81 18.34 -1.62
N TYR A 17 11.06 18.26 -2.02
CA TYR A 17 11.91 17.14 -1.67
C TYR A 17 13.32 17.60 -1.33
N VAL A 18 13.82 17.15 -0.18
CA VAL A 18 15.20 17.39 0.25
C VAL A 18 15.90 16.06 0.46
N LYS A 19 17.10 15.93 -0.07
CA LYS A 19 17.93 14.74 0.05
C LYS A 19 19.34 15.12 0.46
N LEU A 20 19.87 14.44 1.49
CA LEU A 20 21.24 14.54 1.98
C LEU A 20 21.90 13.17 1.84
N ASN A 21 23.05 13.13 1.19
CA ASN A 21 23.89 11.94 1.09
C ASN A 21 25.25 12.26 1.69
N GLY A 22 25.84 11.29 2.36
CA GLY A 22 27.17 11.39 2.92
C GLY A 22 27.72 10.03 3.31
N GLY A 23 28.96 10.01 3.73
CA GLY A 23 29.57 8.78 4.20
C GLY A 23 31.08 8.82 4.25
N THR A 24 31.63 7.72 4.64
CA THR A 24 33.04 7.34 4.66
C THR A 24 33.17 6.01 3.93
N ASP A 25 34.39 5.48 3.84
CA ASP A 25 34.63 4.13 3.28
C ASP A 25 33.87 3.03 4.06
N GLN A 26 33.55 3.27 5.33
CA GLN A 26 32.89 2.30 6.21
C GLN A 26 31.39 2.53 6.41
N LEU A 27 30.90 3.74 6.14
CA LEU A 27 29.50 4.12 6.36
C LEU A 27 29.04 5.02 5.23
N ALA A 28 28.00 4.59 4.52
CA ALA A 28 27.25 5.45 3.62
C ALA A 28 25.84 5.68 4.16
N TYR A 29 25.33 6.89 4.01
CA TYR A 29 23.96 7.21 4.40
C TYR A 29 23.25 8.11 3.39
N THR A 30 21.95 7.97 3.34
CA THR A 30 21.03 8.86 2.63
C THR A 30 19.87 9.18 3.56
N LEU A 31 19.63 10.46 3.75
CA LEU A 31 18.47 11.00 4.43
C LEU A 31 17.61 11.73 3.42
N SER A 32 16.30 11.55 3.45
CA SER A 32 15.41 12.31 2.61
C SER A 32 14.11 12.63 3.34
N MET A 33 13.56 13.80 3.03
CA MET A 33 12.25 14.26 3.48
C MET A 33 11.50 14.84 2.30
N GLY A 34 10.20 14.64 2.27
CA GLY A 34 9.34 15.16 1.23
C GLY A 34 8.01 15.64 1.79
N TYR A 35 7.45 16.63 1.13
CA TYR A 35 6.09 17.10 1.33
C TYR A 35 5.38 17.17 -0.01
N LEU A 36 4.19 16.61 -0.07
CA LEU A 36 3.26 16.69 -1.19
C LEU A 36 1.99 17.36 -0.68
N GLY A 37 1.61 18.47 -1.31
CA GLY A 37 0.31 19.10 -1.17
C GLY A 37 -0.42 19.03 -2.51
N GLN A 38 -1.63 18.53 -2.50
CA GLN A 38 -2.47 18.37 -3.68
C GLN A 38 -3.90 18.80 -3.37
N ASP A 39 -4.33 19.89 -3.97
CA ASP A 39 -5.73 20.26 -4.04
C ASP A 39 -6.44 19.37 -5.06
N GLY A 40 -7.67 18.98 -4.79
CA GLY A 40 -8.51 18.28 -5.78
C GLY A 40 -9.21 19.27 -6.70
N ILE A 41 -9.50 18.85 -7.91
CA ILE A 41 -10.29 19.65 -8.87
C ILE A 41 -11.74 19.84 -8.42
N LEU A 42 -12.24 18.98 -7.51
CA LEU A 42 -13.52 19.15 -6.82
C LEU A 42 -13.29 19.87 -5.50
N GLU A 43 -14.01 20.96 -5.28
CA GLU A 43 -13.91 21.74 -4.06
C GLU A 43 -14.23 20.89 -2.81
N GLY A 44 -13.36 21.00 -1.78
CA GLY A 44 -13.46 20.19 -0.55
C GLY A 44 -12.70 18.87 -0.62
N THR A 45 -11.96 18.62 -1.70
CA THR A 45 -11.05 17.47 -1.79
C THR A 45 -9.60 17.94 -1.78
N GLU A 46 -8.78 17.37 -0.92
CA GLU A 46 -7.36 17.70 -0.79
C GLU A 46 -6.58 16.53 -0.20
N TYR A 47 -5.28 16.52 -0.43
CA TYR A 47 -4.37 15.54 0.12
C TYR A 47 -3.02 16.15 0.48
N ASP A 48 -2.65 16.05 1.74
CA ASP A 48 -1.33 16.42 2.25
C ASP A 48 -0.57 15.19 2.70
N LYS A 49 0.73 15.13 2.36
CA LYS A 49 1.60 14.02 2.76
C LYS A 49 3.00 14.50 3.11
N TYR A 50 3.45 14.13 4.29
CA TYR A 50 4.84 14.23 4.73
C TYR A 50 5.46 12.84 4.73
N ASN A 51 6.66 12.72 4.20
CA ASN A 51 7.39 11.46 4.19
C ASN A 51 8.86 11.66 4.53
N PHE A 52 9.45 10.63 5.12
CA PHE A 52 10.88 10.56 5.36
C PHE A 52 11.44 9.21 4.97
N ARG A 53 12.74 9.17 4.67
CA ARG A 53 13.49 7.94 4.46
C ARG A 53 14.93 8.10 4.93
N ILE A 54 15.43 7.07 5.60
CA ILE A 54 16.80 6.94 6.07
C ILE A 54 17.34 5.62 5.54
N ASN A 55 18.40 5.67 4.75
CA ASN A 55 19.13 4.48 4.31
C ASN A 55 20.54 4.57 4.89
N THR A 56 21.03 3.47 5.45
CA THR A 56 22.42 3.36 5.82
C THR A 56 23.00 2.04 5.31
N THR A 57 24.29 2.07 5.00
CA THR A 57 25.06 0.87 4.70
C THR A 57 26.40 1.02 5.42
N SER A 58 26.70 0.06 6.29
CA SER A 58 27.96 0.02 7.04
C SER A 58 28.74 -1.23 6.69
N SER A 59 30.05 -1.08 6.44
CA SER A 59 31.01 -2.16 6.29
C SER A 59 31.93 -2.22 7.49
N LEU A 60 31.89 -3.30 8.23
CA LEU A 60 32.59 -3.51 9.50
C LEU A 60 33.49 -4.75 9.44
N LEU A 61 34.36 -4.93 10.42
CA LEU A 61 35.22 -6.10 10.54
C LEU A 61 36.06 -6.35 9.28
N ARG A 62 36.63 -5.30 8.68
CA ARG A 62 37.38 -5.36 7.40
C ARG A 62 36.53 -5.95 6.30
N ASP A 63 35.32 -5.38 6.07
CA ASP A 63 34.32 -5.76 5.07
C ASP A 63 33.70 -7.16 5.23
N ARG A 64 33.98 -7.83 6.36
CA ARG A 64 33.34 -9.13 6.65
C ARG A 64 31.89 -9.01 7.08
N LEU A 65 31.50 -7.91 7.73
CA LEU A 65 30.14 -7.64 8.16
C LEU A 65 29.60 -6.41 7.44
N LYS A 66 28.57 -6.60 6.63
CA LYS A 66 27.81 -5.51 6.00
C LYS A 66 26.42 -5.41 6.65
N ILE A 67 26.07 -4.24 7.13
CA ILE A 67 24.77 -3.93 7.71
C ILE A 67 24.12 -2.86 6.83
N SER A 68 22.96 -3.18 6.29
CA SER A 68 22.15 -2.21 5.54
C SER A 68 20.82 -1.99 6.26
N THR A 69 20.46 -0.73 6.50
CA THR A 69 19.16 -0.38 7.08
C THR A 69 18.40 0.53 6.12
N ASN A 70 17.10 0.33 6.06
CA ASN A 70 16.16 1.23 5.43
C ASN A 70 15.03 1.49 6.41
N VAL A 71 14.85 2.73 6.80
CA VAL A 71 13.72 3.18 7.62
C VAL A 71 12.98 4.24 6.84
N ALA A 72 11.69 4.09 6.69
CA ALA A 72 10.86 5.04 5.99
C ALA A 72 9.51 5.18 6.68
N GLY A 73 8.85 6.29 6.48
CA GLY A 73 7.50 6.48 6.94
C GLY A 73 6.85 7.67 6.27
N TYR A 74 5.55 7.71 6.38
CA TYR A 74 4.79 8.89 5.98
C TYR A 74 3.58 9.10 6.87
N SER A 75 3.13 10.35 6.92
CA SER A 75 1.85 10.77 7.45
C SER A 75 1.10 11.53 6.38
N GLY A 76 -0.11 11.10 6.07
CA GLY A 76 -0.97 11.74 5.09
C GLY A 76 -2.34 12.10 5.69
N VAL A 77 -2.92 13.17 5.19
CA VAL A 77 -4.29 13.60 5.50
C VAL A 77 -5.02 13.79 4.18
N LYS A 78 -6.12 13.07 4.01
CA LYS A 78 -7.03 13.23 2.88
C LYS A 78 -8.35 13.80 3.38
N ASN A 79 -8.80 14.89 2.77
CA ASN A 79 -10.18 15.34 2.87
C ASN A 79 -10.93 14.95 1.59
N ASP A 80 -12.17 14.51 1.75
CA ASP A 80 -13.03 14.06 0.67
C ASP A 80 -14.45 14.58 0.90
N LEU A 81 -15.31 14.45 -0.09
CA LEU A 81 -16.72 14.76 0.05
C LEU A 81 -17.43 13.74 0.95
N VAL A 82 -18.43 14.16 1.69
CA VAL A 82 -19.11 13.31 2.69
C VAL A 82 -19.81 12.12 2.04
N ASP A 83 -20.48 12.32 0.91
CA ASP A 83 -21.12 11.27 0.10
C ASP A 83 -20.09 10.54 -0.82
N GLY A 84 -18.86 11.04 -0.85
CA GLY A 84 -17.77 10.53 -1.68
C GLY A 84 -17.72 11.09 -3.10
N THR A 85 -16.52 11.27 -3.60
CA THR A 85 -16.23 11.83 -4.93
C THR A 85 -17.03 11.15 -6.05
N GLY A 86 -17.21 9.82 -6.01
CA GLY A 86 -17.93 9.06 -7.05
C GLY A 86 -19.40 9.46 -7.16
N ASN A 87 -20.09 9.67 -6.04
CA ASN A 87 -21.48 10.11 -6.03
C ASN A 87 -21.64 11.55 -6.56
N THR A 88 -20.70 12.42 -6.22
CA THR A 88 -20.70 13.80 -6.73
C THR A 88 -20.46 13.84 -8.24
N LEU A 89 -19.51 13.06 -8.76
CA LEU A 89 -19.28 12.92 -10.21
C LEU A 89 -20.54 12.41 -10.93
N TYR A 90 -21.22 11.40 -10.37
CA TYR A 90 -22.49 10.91 -10.93
C TYR A 90 -23.53 12.03 -10.97
N ARG A 91 -23.69 12.83 -9.90
CA ARG A 91 -24.63 13.95 -9.86
C ARG A 91 -24.31 14.99 -10.91
N ILE A 92 -23.04 15.37 -11.09
CA ILE A 92 -22.60 16.34 -12.10
C ILE A 92 -23.09 15.93 -13.49
N VAL A 93 -22.95 14.65 -13.84
CA VAL A 93 -23.36 14.12 -15.16
C VAL A 93 -24.90 13.96 -15.29
N ALA A 94 -25.57 13.56 -14.20
CA ALA A 94 -27.00 13.27 -14.20
C ALA A 94 -27.88 14.52 -14.01
N MET A 95 -27.31 15.62 -13.52
CA MET A 95 -28.05 16.83 -13.15
C MET A 95 -28.51 17.62 -14.37
N SER A 96 -29.80 17.96 -14.43
CA SER A 96 -30.35 18.83 -15.45
C SER A 96 -29.72 20.25 -15.38
N PRO A 97 -29.40 20.88 -16.52
CA PRO A 97 -28.93 22.27 -16.55
C PRO A 97 -29.90 23.29 -15.96
N MET A 98 -31.17 22.91 -15.80
CA MET A 98 -32.26 23.76 -15.26
C MET A 98 -32.36 23.73 -13.73
N VAL A 99 -31.63 22.83 -13.04
CA VAL A 99 -31.63 22.79 -11.57
C VAL A 99 -31.00 24.05 -11.01
N ASN A 100 -31.52 24.57 -9.92
CA ASN A 100 -30.91 25.62 -9.12
C ASN A 100 -30.08 25.01 -8.00
N ALA A 101 -28.88 25.55 -7.76
CA ALA A 101 -28.04 25.09 -6.64
C ALA A 101 -28.63 25.47 -5.29
N LYS A 102 -29.12 26.72 -5.17
CA LYS A 102 -29.85 27.23 -4.00
C LYS A 102 -31.16 27.80 -4.44
N MET A 103 -32.18 27.67 -3.58
CA MET A 103 -33.44 28.36 -3.66
C MET A 103 -33.35 29.66 -2.84
N GLU A 104 -33.65 30.78 -3.48
CA GLU A 104 -33.59 32.10 -2.85
C GLU A 104 -34.52 32.17 -1.62
N GLY A 105 -33.98 32.62 -0.49
CA GLY A 105 -34.71 32.68 0.77
C GLY A 105 -34.85 31.35 1.54
N TYR A 106 -34.36 30.23 0.98
CA TYR A 106 -34.49 28.89 1.57
C TYR A 106 -33.13 28.22 1.82
N GLY A 107 -32.43 27.74 0.77
CA GLY A 107 -31.15 27.04 0.92
C GLY A 107 -30.83 26.11 -0.25
N TRP A 108 -29.97 25.15 -0.01
CA TRP A 108 -29.49 24.20 -1.01
C TRP A 108 -30.62 23.25 -1.48
N THR A 109 -30.53 22.83 -2.73
CA THR A 109 -31.41 21.80 -3.29
C THR A 109 -30.86 20.40 -3.12
N ASP A 110 -31.69 19.38 -3.34
CA ASP A 110 -31.37 17.95 -3.11
C ASP A 110 -30.10 17.45 -3.83
N TRP A 111 -29.79 18.04 -4.98
CA TRP A 111 -28.62 17.68 -5.75
C TRP A 111 -27.31 18.14 -5.13
N PHE A 112 -27.35 19.10 -4.23
CA PHE A 112 -26.19 19.78 -3.63
C PHE A 112 -25.97 19.41 -2.17
N TYR A 113 -26.20 18.15 -1.83
CA TYR A 113 -26.06 17.66 -0.46
C TYR A 113 -24.65 17.86 0.11
N ASP A 114 -23.60 17.51 -0.66
CA ASP A 114 -22.21 17.67 -0.20
C ASP A 114 -21.87 19.14 0.05
N ASP A 115 -22.39 20.06 -0.78
CA ASP A 115 -22.19 21.49 -0.62
C ASP A 115 -22.91 22.01 0.63
N ALA A 116 -24.15 21.55 0.86
CA ALA A 116 -24.92 21.88 2.05
C ALA A 116 -24.22 21.41 3.32
N VAL A 117 -23.72 20.16 3.32
CA VAL A 117 -23.01 19.57 4.45
C VAL A 117 -21.69 20.30 4.71
N ARG A 118 -20.92 20.61 3.67
CA ARG A 118 -19.66 21.35 3.79
C ARG A 118 -19.88 22.76 4.35
N GLU A 119 -20.86 23.50 3.84
CA GLU A 119 -21.23 24.83 4.36
C GLU A 119 -21.63 24.76 5.82
N ALA A 120 -22.26 23.68 6.24
CA ALA A 120 -22.65 23.44 7.64
C ALA A 120 -21.52 22.86 8.52
N GLY A 121 -20.28 22.76 8.00
CA GLY A 121 -19.13 22.30 8.75
C GLY A 121 -18.94 20.78 8.76
N GLY A 122 -19.62 20.05 7.88
CA GLY A 122 -19.41 18.62 7.70
C GLY A 122 -18.11 18.31 6.95
N PHE A 123 -17.57 17.12 7.16
CA PHE A 123 -16.32 16.68 6.55
C PHE A 123 -16.20 15.15 6.45
N ASN A 124 -15.34 14.72 5.54
CA ASN A 124 -14.87 13.34 5.42
C ASN A 124 -13.35 13.38 5.43
N LYS A 125 -12.76 12.99 6.54
CA LYS A 125 -11.31 13.10 6.77
C LYS A 125 -10.69 11.74 7.04
N THR A 126 -9.65 11.42 6.29
CA THR A 126 -8.85 10.20 6.48
C THR A 126 -7.41 10.59 6.81
N LYS A 127 -6.89 10.08 7.91
CA LYS A 127 -5.47 10.20 8.29
C LYS A 127 -4.81 8.86 8.11
N THR A 128 -3.70 8.83 7.37
CA THR A 128 -2.91 7.62 7.15
C THR A 128 -1.51 7.82 7.70
N GLY A 129 -1.05 6.91 8.53
CA GLY A 129 0.33 6.83 8.98
C GLY A 129 0.95 5.50 8.56
N ASN A 130 2.14 5.53 7.98
CA ASN A 130 2.91 4.35 7.67
C ASN A 130 4.30 4.45 8.27
N PHE A 131 4.78 3.34 8.79
CA PHE A 131 6.17 3.14 9.19
C PHE A 131 6.67 1.82 8.63
N SER A 132 7.81 1.86 7.95
CA SER A 132 8.49 0.69 7.42
C SER A 132 9.96 0.68 7.83
N GLY A 133 10.46 -0.49 8.20
CA GLY A 133 11.84 -0.71 8.57
C GLY A 133 12.37 -2.02 7.97
N ASN A 134 13.58 -1.97 7.44
CA ASN A 134 14.31 -3.13 6.98
C ASN A 134 15.73 -3.09 7.55
N ILE A 135 16.18 -4.20 8.12
CA ILE A 135 17.57 -4.42 8.51
C ILE A 135 18.05 -5.67 7.79
N ASN A 136 19.11 -5.52 7.01
CA ASN A 136 19.79 -6.62 6.34
C ASN A 136 21.21 -6.75 6.89
N LEU A 137 21.59 -7.97 7.25
CA LEU A 137 22.89 -8.36 7.75
C LEU A 137 23.54 -9.35 6.78
N GLN A 138 24.76 -9.08 6.37
CA GLN A 138 25.57 -9.98 5.55
C GLN A 138 26.92 -10.20 6.24
N LEU A 139 27.18 -11.43 6.65
CA LEU A 139 28.41 -11.82 7.34
C LEU A 139 29.20 -12.85 6.50
N SER A 140 30.38 -12.47 6.06
CA SER A 140 31.32 -13.39 5.41
C SER A 140 32.10 -14.16 6.49
N LEU A 141 31.64 -15.37 6.80
CA LEU A 141 32.24 -16.27 7.79
C LEU A 141 33.62 -16.74 7.32
N LEU A 142 33.68 -17.16 6.05
CA LEU A 142 34.89 -17.56 5.31
C LEU A 142 34.89 -16.87 3.94
N LYS A 143 35.94 -17.02 3.16
CA LYS A 143 36.01 -16.46 1.80
C LYS A 143 34.87 -16.95 0.90
N ASN A 144 34.38 -18.16 1.15
CA ASN A 144 33.39 -18.87 0.35
C ASN A 144 32.16 -19.29 1.19
N LEU A 145 31.99 -18.76 2.40
CA LEU A 145 30.84 -19.05 3.28
C LEU A 145 30.25 -17.73 3.77
N ARG A 146 28.97 -17.49 3.47
CA ARG A 146 28.25 -16.28 3.79
C ARG A 146 26.94 -16.59 4.51
N LEU A 147 26.74 -15.90 5.62
CA LEU A 147 25.47 -15.83 6.34
C LEU A 147 24.78 -14.51 6.00
N GLU A 148 23.53 -14.56 5.59
CA GLU A 148 22.70 -13.39 5.34
C GLU A 148 21.41 -13.51 6.12
N GLY A 149 20.91 -12.40 6.63
CA GLY A 149 19.62 -12.35 7.32
C GLY A 149 19.00 -10.98 7.19
N ALA A 150 17.67 -10.94 7.14
CA ALA A 150 16.94 -9.70 7.15
C ALA A 150 15.68 -9.80 8.01
N ILE A 151 15.29 -8.65 8.57
CA ILE A 151 14.01 -8.43 9.22
C ILE A 151 13.37 -7.22 8.52
N ASN A 152 12.12 -7.41 8.09
CA ASN A 152 11.28 -6.37 7.50
C ASN A 152 10.05 -6.17 8.36
N TYR A 153 9.77 -4.93 8.70
CA TYR A 153 8.58 -4.52 9.42
C TYR A 153 7.87 -3.42 8.63
N ASP A 154 6.58 -3.57 8.44
CA ASP A 154 5.72 -2.54 7.84
C ASP A 154 4.43 -2.43 8.65
N ARG A 155 4.03 -1.20 8.95
CA ARG A 155 2.79 -0.91 9.66
C ARG A 155 2.11 0.30 9.07
N THR A 156 0.88 0.11 8.60
CA THR A 156 -0.01 1.20 8.18
C THR A 156 -1.19 1.28 9.14
N THR A 157 -1.51 2.49 9.55
CA THR A 157 -2.74 2.80 10.30
C THR A 157 -3.48 3.90 9.57
N GLU A 158 -4.73 3.65 9.29
CA GLU A 158 -5.64 4.61 8.68
C GLU A 158 -6.80 4.86 9.65
N THR A 159 -7.09 6.12 9.94
CA THR A 159 -8.22 6.54 10.75
C THR A 159 -9.11 7.45 9.93
N GLY A 160 -10.37 7.05 9.76
CA GLY A 160 -11.37 7.81 9.03
C GLY A 160 -12.39 8.43 9.99
N GLN A 161 -12.79 9.65 9.72
CA GLN A 161 -13.88 10.32 10.40
C GLN A 161 -14.77 11.01 9.36
N VAL A 162 -16.04 10.64 9.30
CA VAL A 162 -17.05 11.25 8.44
C VAL A 162 -18.11 11.87 9.33
N TYR A 163 -18.23 13.16 9.26
CA TYR A 163 -19.22 13.94 9.99
C TYR A 163 -20.15 14.69 9.04
N ALA A 164 -21.42 14.47 9.17
CA ALA A 164 -22.45 15.21 8.46
C ALA A 164 -23.39 15.86 9.51
N PRO A 165 -23.44 17.20 9.60
CA PRO A 165 -24.45 17.89 10.39
C PRO A 165 -25.83 17.69 9.76
N ASN A 166 -26.86 18.04 10.51
CA ASN A 166 -28.23 18.09 9.98
C ASN A 166 -28.34 19.22 8.95
N VAL A 167 -28.79 18.88 7.75
CA VAL A 167 -29.00 19.85 6.66
C VAL A 167 -30.38 19.69 6.07
N ASP A 168 -31.04 20.83 5.82
CA ASP A 168 -32.31 20.90 5.12
C ASP A 168 -32.07 21.16 3.64
N LEU A 169 -32.73 20.38 2.80
CA LEU A 169 -32.66 20.48 1.35
C LEU A 169 -34.06 20.84 0.83
N TYR A 170 -34.09 21.63 -0.23
CA TYR A 170 -35.34 22.23 -0.73
C TYR A 170 -35.60 21.84 -2.19
N THR A 171 -36.86 21.80 -2.58
CA THR A 171 -37.28 21.56 -3.94
C THR A 171 -38.57 22.35 -4.29
N VAL A 172 -38.91 22.39 -5.55
CA VAL A 172 -40.17 22.95 -6.02
C VAL A 172 -41.22 21.85 -6.07
N PHE A 173 -42.27 22.02 -5.37
CA PHE A 173 -43.48 21.18 -5.43
C PHE A 173 -44.47 21.80 -6.41
N THR A 174 -44.95 20.98 -7.36
CA THR A 174 -46.01 21.42 -8.29
C THR A 174 -47.33 20.78 -7.90
N GLY A 175 -48.29 21.63 -7.56
CA GLY A 175 -49.66 21.22 -7.23
C GLY A 175 -50.42 20.67 -8.44
N ALA A 176 -51.52 19.98 -8.19
CA ALA A 176 -52.38 19.44 -9.26
C ALA A 176 -53.00 20.53 -10.16
N ASP A 177 -53.11 21.76 -9.64
CA ASP A 177 -53.54 22.97 -10.35
C ASP A 177 -52.43 23.70 -11.12
N GLY A 178 -51.21 23.13 -11.13
CA GLY A 178 -50.02 23.74 -11.72
C GLY A 178 -49.33 24.81 -10.87
N SER A 179 -49.83 25.10 -9.67
CA SER A 179 -49.17 26.00 -8.74
C SER A 179 -47.82 25.46 -8.29
N GLN A 180 -46.80 26.32 -8.15
CA GLN A 180 -45.49 25.95 -7.68
C GLN A 180 -45.20 26.53 -6.31
N THR A 181 -44.75 25.70 -5.38
CA THR A 181 -44.35 26.11 -4.04
C THR A 181 -42.97 25.54 -3.73
N ILE A 182 -42.11 26.37 -3.11
CA ILE A 182 -40.83 25.90 -2.59
C ILE A 182 -41.04 25.34 -1.20
N GLY A 183 -40.59 24.15 -0.97
CA GLY A 183 -40.70 23.51 0.33
C GLY A 183 -39.49 22.63 0.64
N LYS A 184 -39.40 22.25 1.89
CA LYS A 184 -38.39 21.29 2.34
C LYS A 184 -38.68 19.91 1.73
N SER A 185 -37.78 19.41 0.93
CA SER A 185 -37.93 18.11 0.27
C SER A 185 -37.47 16.97 1.15
N THR A 186 -36.33 17.16 1.81
CA THR A 186 -35.76 16.18 2.72
C THR A 186 -34.93 16.86 3.80
N SER A 187 -34.84 16.20 4.94
CA SER A 187 -33.91 16.54 6.01
C SER A 187 -33.04 15.31 6.23
N ARG A 188 -31.76 15.44 5.94
CA ARG A 188 -30.84 14.35 6.26
C ARG A 188 -30.39 14.51 7.70
N GLU A 189 -30.63 13.47 8.49
CA GLU A 189 -30.21 13.43 9.89
C GLU A 189 -28.68 13.58 10.00
N SER A 190 -28.26 14.30 11.02
CA SER A 190 -26.84 14.37 11.36
C SER A 190 -26.28 13.00 11.65
N SER A 191 -25.04 12.80 11.26
CA SER A 191 -24.35 11.51 11.43
C SER A 191 -22.87 11.68 11.71
N ILE A 192 -22.32 10.74 12.44
CA ILE A 192 -20.89 10.58 12.66
C ILE A 192 -20.49 9.12 12.43
N THR A 193 -19.44 8.92 11.69
CA THR A 193 -18.81 7.61 11.49
C THR A 193 -17.34 7.72 11.77
N GLU A 194 -16.82 6.84 12.60
CA GLU A 194 -15.40 6.69 12.86
C GLU A 194 -14.95 5.28 12.46
N SER A 195 -13.77 5.20 11.84
CA SER A 195 -13.20 3.94 11.43
C SER A 195 -11.69 3.92 11.66
N THR A 196 -11.17 2.74 11.94
CA THR A 196 -9.73 2.50 12.01
C THR A 196 -9.42 1.23 11.25
N TYR A 197 -8.48 1.32 10.34
CA TYR A 197 -7.90 0.20 9.65
C TYR A 197 -6.40 0.11 9.98
N ARG A 198 -5.94 -1.09 10.35
CA ARG A 198 -4.54 -1.37 10.62
C ARG A 198 -4.10 -2.53 9.77
N TYR A 199 -3.00 -2.34 9.08
CA TYR A 199 -2.31 -3.37 8.31
C TYR A 199 -0.90 -3.52 8.83
N GLY A 200 -0.46 -4.75 9.08
CA GLY A 200 0.89 -5.08 9.54
C GLY A 200 1.52 -6.19 8.73
N ASN A 201 2.82 -6.08 8.51
CA ASN A 201 3.65 -7.14 7.95
C ASN A 201 4.96 -7.20 8.72
N LEU A 202 5.26 -8.37 9.25
CA LEU A 202 6.58 -8.71 9.82
C LEU A 202 7.11 -9.92 9.07
N SER A 203 8.26 -9.78 8.42
CA SER A 203 8.93 -10.91 7.79
C SER A 203 10.41 -10.95 8.11
N SER A 204 10.96 -12.15 8.16
CA SER A 204 12.39 -12.34 8.37
C SER A 204 12.88 -13.57 7.61
N TYR A 205 14.14 -13.53 7.23
CA TYR A 205 14.82 -14.69 6.67
C TYR A 205 16.26 -14.77 7.15
N VAL A 206 16.79 -15.99 7.11
CA VAL A 206 18.23 -16.27 7.29
C VAL A 206 18.63 -17.26 6.21
N THR A 207 19.77 -17.02 5.56
CA THR A 207 20.34 -17.92 4.56
C THR A 207 21.83 -18.14 4.81
N LEU A 208 22.27 -19.36 4.61
CA LEU A 208 23.67 -19.73 4.59
C LEU A 208 24.03 -20.17 3.18
N SER A 209 25.01 -19.52 2.58
CA SER A 209 25.50 -19.79 1.24
C SER A 209 26.94 -20.22 1.27
N TYR A 210 27.26 -21.34 0.59
CA TYR A 210 28.61 -21.82 0.38
C TYR A 210 28.87 -22.00 -1.12
N TRP A 211 30.03 -21.58 -1.57
CA TRP A 211 30.48 -21.80 -2.97
C TRP A 211 31.90 -22.29 -3.00
N ALA A 212 32.20 -23.15 -3.97
CA ALA A 212 33.52 -23.73 -4.17
C ALA A 212 33.76 -23.98 -5.65
N THR A 213 35.02 -23.92 -6.05
CA THR A 213 35.48 -24.36 -7.34
C THR A 213 36.43 -25.53 -7.13
N ALA A 214 36.18 -26.68 -7.75
CA ALA A 214 37.03 -27.86 -7.71
C ALA A 214 37.71 -28.01 -9.06
N GLY A 215 39.04 -28.09 -9.04
CA GLY A 215 39.83 -27.95 -10.25
C GLY A 215 39.56 -26.57 -10.90
N ASP A 216 39.77 -26.50 -12.24
CA ASP A 216 39.63 -25.23 -12.96
C ASP A 216 38.20 -25.00 -13.53
N HIS A 217 37.29 -25.96 -13.35
CA HIS A 217 36.05 -25.99 -14.17
C HIS A 217 34.77 -26.39 -13.47
N HIS A 218 34.83 -26.86 -12.24
CA HIS A 218 33.64 -27.32 -11.51
C HIS A 218 33.24 -26.27 -10.44
N ASN A 219 32.19 -25.51 -10.68
CA ASN A 219 31.70 -24.55 -9.73
C ASN A 219 30.45 -25.08 -9.04
N PHE A 220 30.43 -24.96 -7.72
CA PHE A 220 29.33 -25.38 -6.86
C PHE A 220 28.85 -24.21 -6.02
N LYS A 221 27.55 -24.08 -5.89
CA LYS A 221 26.96 -23.17 -4.92
C LYS A 221 25.80 -23.87 -4.22
N VAL A 222 25.84 -23.90 -2.89
CA VAL A 222 24.78 -24.42 -2.03
C VAL A 222 24.23 -23.29 -1.20
N LEU A 223 22.93 -23.23 -1.08
CA LEU A 223 22.24 -22.30 -0.19
C LEU A 223 21.21 -23.08 0.62
N ALA A 224 21.18 -22.86 1.93
CA ALA A 224 20.10 -23.27 2.81
C ALA A 224 19.51 -22.04 3.48
N GLY A 225 18.22 -22.00 3.65
CA GLY A 225 17.54 -20.84 4.20
C GLY A 225 16.27 -21.19 4.97
N TRP A 226 15.93 -20.27 5.84
CA TRP A 226 14.69 -20.23 6.60
C TRP A 226 14.06 -18.85 6.42
N GLN A 227 12.75 -18.82 6.31
CA GLN A 227 11.96 -17.61 6.16
C GLN A 227 10.68 -17.74 6.98
N GLN A 228 10.24 -16.64 7.58
CA GLN A 228 8.92 -16.52 8.16
C GLN A 228 8.27 -15.20 7.77
N GLY A 229 6.94 -15.18 7.78
CA GLY A 229 6.14 -13.99 7.55
C GLY A 229 4.86 -14.02 8.38
N GLN A 230 4.45 -12.86 8.84
CA GLN A 230 3.19 -12.64 9.53
C GLN A 230 2.54 -11.39 8.95
N TRP A 231 1.27 -11.51 8.55
CA TRP A 231 0.44 -10.41 8.08
C TRP A 231 -0.78 -10.32 8.95
N ASP A 232 -1.06 -9.14 9.46
CA ASP A 232 -2.26 -8.86 10.25
C ASP A 232 -3.04 -7.68 9.66
N ASN A 233 -4.36 -7.82 9.64
CA ASN A 233 -5.29 -6.76 9.28
C ASN A 233 -6.35 -6.66 10.38
N LYS A 234 -6.66 -5.43 10.77
CA LYS A 234 -7.70 -5.17 11.76
C LYS A 234 -8.49 -3.94 11.38
N TYR A 235 -9.80 -4.07 11.41
CA TYR A 235 -10.73 -3.02 11.07
C TYR A 235 -11.77 -2.84 12.17
N TYR A 236 -12.07 -1.58 12.47
CA TYR A 236 -13.16 -1.16 13.35
C TYR A 236 -13.93 -0.05 12.67
N LYS A 237 -15.23 -0.04 12.88
CA LYS A 237 -16.10 1.04 12.46
C LYS A 237 -17.21 1.21 13.50
N ALA A 238 -17.49 2.45 13.85
CA ALA A 238 -18.64 2.83 14.67
C ALA A 238 -19.34 4.02 14.05
N SER A 239 -20.66 4.09 14.19
CA SER A 239 -21.45 5.23 13.71
C SER A 239 -22.67 5.44 14.60
N ARG A 240 -23.11 6.70 14.66
CA ARG A 240 -24.38 7.13 15.21
C ARG A 240 -24.99 8.23 14.35
N THR A 241 -26.30 8.36 14.42
CA THR A 241 -27.06 9.45 13.80
C THR A 241 -27.83 10.24 14.86
N ARG A 242 -28.55 11.28 14.44
CA ARG A 242 -29.32 12.15 15.31
C ARG A 242 -28.51 12.74 16.46
N LEU A 243 -27.45 13.48 16.06
CA LEU A 243 -26.57 14.14 17.02
C LEU A 243 -27.32 15.27 17.72
N THR A 244 -27.22 15.33 19.04
CA THR A 244 -27.88 16.35 19.88
C THR A 244 -27.22 17.73 19.79
N THR A 245 -25.97 17.77 19.34
CA THR A 245 -25.17 18.99 19.15
C THR A 245 -24.34 18.88 17.87
N ASN A 246 -23.86 20.01 17.34
CA ASN A 246 -22.97 20.03 16.17
C ASN A 246 -21.51 19.71 16.53
N LEU A 247 -21.30 18.71 17.40
CA LEU A 247 -19.97 18.19 17.71
C LEU A 247 -19.70 16.89 16.92
N PRO A 248 -18.57 16.77 16.26
CA PRO A 248 -18.20 15.54 15.54
C PRO A 248 -17.70 14.45 16.50
N SER A 249 -18.58 13.95 17.37
CA SER A 249 -18.30 12.90 18.35
C SER A 249 -19.41 11.87 18.37
N LEU A 250 -19.04 10.59 18.46
CA LEU A 250 -19.99 9.48 18.62
C LEU A 250 -20.85 9.62 19.89
N GLU A 251 -20.30 10.21 20.95
CA GLU A 251 -20.98 10.31 22.24
C GLU A 251 -22.25 11.14 22.18
N VAL A 252 -22.28 12.19 21.34
CA VAL A 252 -23.44 13.07 21.20
C VAL A 252 -24.52 12.53 20.26
N GLY A 253 -24.29 11.38 19.62
CA GLY A 253 -25.29 10.71 18.78
C GLY A 253 -26.26 9.90 19.60
N ASP A 254 -27.50 9.74 19.09
CA ASP A 254 -28.53 8.93 19.71
C ASP A 254 -28.07 7.49 19.92
N PRO A 255 -28.02 6.99 21.17
CA PRO A 255 -27.58 5.62 21.46
C PRO A 255 -28.41 4.55 20.75
N SER A 256 -29.67 4.80 20.45
CA SER A 256 -30.55 3.86 19.74
C SER A 256 -30.14 3.63 18.28
N THR A 257 -29.34 4.53 17.71
CA THR A 257 -28.87 4.47 16.33
C THR A 257 -27.47 3.84 16.20
N GLN A 258 -26.89 3.42 17.31
CA GLN A 258 -25.52 2.89 17.33
C GLN A 258 -25.36 1.70 16.39
N LYS A 259 -24.35 1.78 15.52
CA LYS A 259 -23.88 0.67 14.68
C LYS A 259 -22.38 0.52 14.85
N ASN A 260 -21.93 -0.70 14.95
CA ASN A 260 -20.50 -1.03 14.94
C ASN A 260 -20.23 -2.29 14.12
N SER A 261 -19.02 -2.39 13.63
CA SER A 261 -18.52 -3.60 13.01
C SER A 261 -17.00 -3.69 13.20
N SER A 262 -16.50 -4.91 13.30
CA SER A 262 -15.06 -5.16 13.32
C SER A 262 -14.76 -6.49 12.68
N TRP A 263 -13.57 -6.60 12.11
CA TRP A 263 -13.00 -7.87 11.68
C TRP A 263 -11.49 -7.85 11.85
N GLU A 264 -10.93 -9.01 12.01
CA GLU A 264 -9.50 -9.20 12.14
C GLU A 264 -9.09 -10.45 11.38
N THR A 265 -7.96 -10.37 10.68
CA THR A 265 -7.34 -11.50 10.00
C THR A 265 -5.86 -11.53 10.29
N GLU A 266 -5.33 -12.72 10.57
CA GLU A 266 -3.91 -12.96 10.72
C GLU A 266 -3.52 -14.15 9.84
N VAL A 267 -2.41 -13.99 9.12
CA VAL A 267 -1.82 -15.05 8.29
C VAL A 267 -0.36 -15.18 8.65
N LYS A 268 0.06 -16.41 8.96
CA LYS A 268 1.46 -16.77 9.22
C LYS A 268 1.96 -17.73 8.17
N SER A 269 3.19 -17.56 7.75
CA SER A 269 3.90 -18.50 6.89
C SER A 269 5.29 -18.78 7.42
N MET A 270 5.78 -19.97 7.16
CA MET A 270 7.16 -20.38 7.45
C MET A 270 7.66 -21.28 6.33
N SER A 271 8.92 -21.11 5.97
CA SER A 271 9.54 -21.86 4.88
C SER A 271 10.95 -22.29 5.26
N LEU A 272 11.29 -23.54 4.96
CA LEU A 272 12.66 -24.01 4.86
C LEU A 272 12.97 -24.26 3.40
N PHE A 273 14.12 -23.83 2.93
CA PHE A 273 14.46 -23.98 1.52
C PHE A 273 15.94 -24.22 1.32
N GLY A 274 16.22 -24.94 0.24
CA GLY A 274 17.58 -25.21 -0.22
C GLY A 274 17.71 -25.04 -1.71
N ARG A 275 18.89 -24.63 -2.15
CA ARG A 275 19.28 -24.51 -3.55
C ARG A 275 20.65 -25.08 -3.76
N PHE A 276 20.81 -25.85 -4.81
CA PHE A 276 22.09 -26.35 -5.31
C PHE A 276 22.28 -25.89 -6.74
N ASN A 277 23.39 -25.21 -7.02
CA ASN A 277 23.81 -24.86 -8.36
C ASN A 277 25.14 -25.53 -8.64
N TYR A 278 25.24 -26.05 -9.84
CA TYR A 278 26.48 -26.60 -10.37
C TYR A 278 26.66 -26.16 -11.80
N ASP A 279 27.89 -25.77 -12.14
CA ASP A 279 28.27 -25.56 -13.52
C ASP A 279 29.64 -26.23 -13.83
N TYR A 280 29.75 -26.75 -15.05
CA TYR A 280 30.97 -27.26 -15.60
C TYR A 280 31.42 -26.40 -16.77
N LYS A 281 32.59 -25.78 -16.64
CA LYS A 281 33.19 -24.89 -17.65
C LYS A 281 32.26 -23.75 -18.08
N GLU A 282 31.34 -23.33 -17.22
CA GLU A 282 30.27 -22.38 -17.54
C GLU A 282 29.39 -22.78 -18.75
N LYS A 283 29.51 -24.04 -19.23
CA LYS A 283 28.79 -24.58 -20.38
C LYS A 283 27.56 -25.37 -19.98
N TYR A 284 27.70 -26.25 -19.01
CA TYR A 284 26.64 -27.13 -18.51
C TYR A 284 26.23 -26.67 -17.14
N LEU A 285 24.98 -26.31 -17.00
CA LEU A 285 24.43 -25.66 -15.81
C LEU A 285 23.32 -26.55 -15.24
N ILE A 286 23.35 -26.80 -13.95
CA ILE A 286 22.30 -27.54 -13.22
C ILE A 286 21.89 -26.72 -12.00
N GLU A 287 20.60 -26.60 -11.77
CA GLU A 287 20.05 -26.03 -10.56
C GLU A 287 18.97 -26.97 -10.01
N ALA A 288 19.03 -27.22 -8.71
CA ALA A 288 18.00 -27.93 -7.97
C ALA A 288 17.56 -27.06 -6.81
N ASN A 289 16.25 -26.93 -6.63
CA ASN A 289 15.66 -26.23 -5.48
C ASN A 289 14.67 -27.15 -4.78
N ILE A 290 14.58 -26.99 -3.47
CA ILE A 290 13.55 -27.60 -2.65
C ILE A 290 13.03 -26.57 -1.66
N ARG A 291 11.70 -26.48 -1.50
CA ARG A 291 11.06 -25.67 -0.49
C ARG A 291 10.08 -26.53 0.30
N TYR A 292 10.07 -26.31 1.60
CA TYR A 292 9.10 -26.85 2.52
C TYR A 292 8.36 -25.68 3.14
N ASP A 293 7.17 -25.38 2.63
CA ASP A 293 6.39 -24.20 2.95
C ASP A 293 5.18 -24.55 3.81
N GLY A 294 4.98 -23.79 4.87
CA GLY A 294 3.82 -23.88 5.75
C GLY A 294 3.03 -22.58 5.78
N SER A 295 1.70 -22.69 5.82
CA SER A 295 0.79 -21.55 5.91
C SER A 295 -0.36 -21.80 6.85
N SER A 296 -0.67 -20.80 7.68
CA SER A 296 -1.82 -20.81 8.59
C SER A 296 -3.19 -20.76 7.91
N LYS A 297 -3.22 -20.52 6.58
CA LYS A 297 -4.47 -20.52 5.79
C LYS A 297 -5.06 -21.91 5.57
N PHE A 298 -4.24 -22.95 5.73
CA PHE A 298 -4.67 -24.33 5.51
C PHE A 298 -5.02 -25.03 6.83
N ALA A 299 -5.88 -26.04 6.74
CA ALA A 299 -6.21 -26.90 7.87
C ALA A 299 -4.96 -27.58 8.45
N GLU A 300 -5.04 -28.03 9.70
CA GLU A 300 -3.90 -28.48 10.49
C GLU A 300 -3.08 -29.57 9.80
N ASP A 301 -3.76 -30.54 9.19
CA ASP A 301 -3.13 -31.68 8.49
C ASP A 301 -2.60 -31.33 7.08
N HIS A 302 -2.86 -30.12 6.58
CA HIS A 302 -2.49 -29.68 5.22
C HIS A 302 -1.70 -28.37 5.20
N LYS A 303 -1.17 -27.95 6.35
CA LYS A 303 -0.43 -26.69 6.48
C LYS A 303 0.89 -26.68 5.70
N TRP A 304 1.46 -27.84 5.45
CA TRP A 304 2.80 -27.98 4.92
C TRP A 304 2.81 -28.66 3.56
N GLY A 305 3.62 -28.13 2.64
CA GLY A 305 3.85 -28.68 1.32
C GLY A 305 5.33 -28.69 0.95
N VAL A 306 5.74 -29.65 0.13
CA VAL A 306 7.09 -29.75 -0.42
C VAL A 306 7.03 -29.40 -1.90
N PHE A 307 7.87 -28.47 -2.33
CA PHE A 307 7.91 -27.92 -3.69
C PHE A 307 9.33 -28.07 -4.27
N PRO A 308 9.63 -29.18 -4.94
CA PRO A 308 10.89 -29.37 -5.64
C PRO A 308 10.88 -28.73 -7.02
N SER A 309 12.04 -28.24 -7.47
CA SER A 309 12.24 -27.82 -8.84
C SER A 309 13.65 -28.11 -9.35
N PHE A 310 13.74 -28.38 -10.64
CA PHE A 310 14.98 -28.69 -11.34
C PHE A 310 15.11 -27.86 -12.60
N SER A 311 16.31 -27.40 -12.91
CA SER A 311 16.62 -26.84 -14.21
C SER A 311 17.99 -27.28 -14.72
N ALA A 312 18.12 -27.45 -16.03
CA ALA A 312 19.35 -27.71 -16.72
C ALA A 312 19.52 -26.69 -17.85
N GLY A 313 20.78 -26.32 -18.10
CA GLY A 313 21.14 -25.39 -19.15
C GLY A 313 22.39 -25.84 -19.87
N TRP A 314 22.39 -25.69 -21.19
CA TRP A 314 23.56 -25.95 -22.04
C TRP A 314 23.85 -24.71 -22.88
N ARG A 315 25.02 -24.14 -22.68
CA ARG A 315 25.54 -23.00 -23.48
C ARG A 315 26.25 -23.54 -24.72
N ILE A 316 25.47 -23.84 -25.74
CA ILE A 316 25.92 -24.44 -27.00
C ILE A 316 26.98 -23.55 -27.69
N SER A 317 26.78 -22.22 -27.62
CA SER A 317 27.75 -21.25 -28.19
C SER A 317 29.15 -21.35 -27.62
N GLN A 318 29.31 -21.92 -26.43
CA GLN A 318 30.63 -22.12 -25.80
C GLN A 318 31.30 -23.42 -26.19
N GLU A 319 30.68 -24.25 -27.04
CA GLU A 319 31.26 -25.49 -27.52
C GLU A 319 32.32 -25.27 -28.59
N ALA A 320 33.28 -26.20 -28.68
CA ALA A 320 34.36 -26.09 -29.61
C ALA A 320 33.92 -26.05 -31.08
N PHE A 321 32.83 -26.77 -31.41
CA PHE A 321 32.26 -26.80 -32.76
C PHE A 321 31.56 -25.50 -33.16
N MET A 322 31.23 -24.61 -32.20
CA MET A 322 30.60 -23.32 -32.45
C MET A 322 31.59 -22.17 -32.64
N ARG A 323 32.88 -22.36 -32.36
CA ARG A 323 33.91 -21.29 -32.40
C ARG A 323 34.02 -20.55 -33.73
N ASN A 324 33.66 -21.19 -34.84
CA ASN A 324 33.71 -20.60 -36.17
C ASN A 324 32.40 -19.91 -36.60
N VAL A 325 31.35 -19.95 -35.77
CA VAL A 325 30.04 -19.35 -36.06
C VAL A 325 30.07 -17.92 -35.56
N ARG A 326 30.55 -16.98 -36.37
CA ARG A 326 30.82 -15.58 -35.99
C ARG A 326 29.54 -14.70 -35.89
N TRP A 327 28.43 -15.14 -36.45
CA TRP A 327 27.17 -14.39 -36.46
C TRP A 327 26.31 -14.65 -35.23
N LEU A 328 26.70 -15.61 -34.38
CA LEU A 328 25.93 -16.02 -33.22
C LEU A 328 26.78 -15.83 -31.95
N ASP A 329 26.41 -14.83 -31.12
CA ASP A 329 27.12 -14.49 -29.88
C ASP A 329 26.79 -15.46 -28.76
N GLU A 330 25.50 -15.78 -28.56
CA GLU A 330 25.04 -16.69 -27.51
C GLU A 330 23.89 -17.61 -27.99
N LEU A 331 24.08 -18.91 -27.79
CA LEU A 331 23.04 -19.92 -27.95
C LEU A 331 23.02 -20.77 -26.67
N LYS A 332 21.88 -20.71 -25.94
CA LYS A 332 21.66 -21.47 -24.71
C LYS A 332 20.34 -22.22 -24.77
N LEU A 333 20.42 -23.54 -24.59
CA LEU A 333 19.24 -24.38 -24.38
C LEU A 333 18.95 -24.48 -22.87
N ARG A 334 17.71 -24.43 -22.48
CA ARG A 334 17.25 -24.61 -21.09
C ARG A 334 16.07 -25.54 -21.02
N ALA A 335 16.02 -26.37 -19.99
CA ALA A 335 14.88 -27.15 -19.61
C ALA A 335 14.64 -26.99 -18.10
N SER A 336 13.40 -26.91 -17.67
CA SER A 336 13.04 -26.84 -16.26
C SER A 336 11.78 -27.63 -15.97
N TRP A 337 11.74 -28.16 -14.76
CA TRP A 337 10.58 -28.83 -14.20
C TRP A 337 10.43 -28.37 -12.76
N GLY A 338 9.17 -28.23 -12.28
CA GLY A 338 8.85 -27.85 -10.91
C GLY A 338 7.42 -28.19 -10.55
N GLN A 339 7.20 -28.34 -9.29
CA GLN A 339 5.91 -28.58 -8.67
C GLN A 339 5.52 -27.38 -7.82
#